data_83089568a2b5350d43ecd17414707cbc
#
_entry.id   83089568a2b5350d43ecd17414707cbc
#
_cell.length_a   1.000
_cell.length_b   1.000
_cell.length_c   1.000
_cell.angle_alpha   90.00
_cell.angle_beta   90.00
_cell.angle_gamma   90.00
#
_symmetry.space_group_name_H-M   'P 1'
#
loop_
_entity.id
_entity.type
_entity.pdbx_description
1 polymer ?
#
loop_
_entity_poly.entity_id
_entity_poly.type
_entity_poly.pdbx_seq_one_letter_code
_entity_poly.pdbx_strand_id
1 'polypeptide(L)'
;MDEAFLDVTENKKNIPLAVDIARAIKKEIREKLGLVASAGVSYNKFLAKIASDYRKPDGLFVIHPRKAAAFIARLPIEVFWGIGKVTAHKMHALGIHNGAQLRNCSLEFLNRNFGKAGQLYYDFSHGVDLRPVEVVRIRKSVGCENTFEKDLTTHTALIIELWHVADELIRRLGKAGFKGHTLTLKIKFHDFTQKTRSISVGHELYTMKEILPLAKQLLAGLQLTHYRIRLMGLTVSNPVSSPDDPEQGIPTQLEINF
;
A
#
# COMPACT_ATOMS: atom_id res chain seq x y z
N MET A 1 -6.88 -4.33 -7.95
CA MET A 1 -5.69 -3.45 -8.10
C MET A 1 -6.12 -2.41 -9.11
N ASP A 2 -6.00 -1.14 -8.77
CA ASP A 2 -6.52 0.00 -9.54
C ASP A 2 -5.41 0.90 -10.10
N GLU A 3 -4.15 0.61 -9.78
CA GLU A 3 -2.96 1.30 -10.26
C GLU A 3 -1.86 0.30 -10.64
N ALA A 4 -1.12 0.60 -11.71
CA ALA A 4 0.04 -0.17 -12.15
C ALA A 4 1.18 0.76 -12.58
N PHE A 5 2.42 0.32 -12.37
CA PHE A 5 3.61 0.90 -12.97
C PHE A 5 4.10 0.00 -14.09
N LEU A 6 4.49 0.61 -15.18
CA LEU A 6 5.05 -0.09 -16.33
C LEU A 6 6.44 0.50 -16.63
N ASP A 7 7.45 -0.35 -16.73
CA ASP A 7 8.71 0.03 -17.36
C ASP A 7 8.59 -0.29 -18.85
N VAL A 8 8.69 0.74 -19.66
CA VAL A 8 8.53 0.66 -21.12
C VAL A 8 9.83 1.00 -21.85
N THR A 9 10.97 1.01 -21.12
CA THR A 9 12.30 1.27 -21.69
C THR A 9 12.59 0.31 -22.83
N GLU A 10 12.29 -0.97 -22.60
CA GLU A 10 12.26 -2.00 -23.65
C GLU A 10 10.81 -2.45 -23.81
N ASN A 11 10.26 -2.42 -25.01
CA ASN A 11 8.89 -2.82 -25.27
C ASN A 11 8.74 -3.67 -26.53
N LYS A 12 7.86 -4.67 -26.47
CA LYS A 12 7.66 -5.67 -27.55
C LYS A 12 7.29 -5.07 -28.92
N LYS A 13 6.74 -3.85 -28.95
CA LYS A 13 6.30 -3.18 -30.20
C LYS A 13 7.31 -2.19 -30.75
N ASN A 14 8.47 -2.04 -30.10
CA ASN A 14 9.50 -1.08 -30.46
C ASN A 14 8.95 0.36 -30.61
N ILE A 15 7.97 0.74 -29.80
CA ILE A 15 7.42 2.09 -29.78
C ILE A 15 8.43 3.01 -29.09
N PRO A 16 8.97 4.03 -29.78
CA PRO A 16 10.09 4.80 -29.24
C PRO A 16 9.70 5.76 -28.11
N LEU A 17 8.44 6.18 -28.05
CA LEU A 17 7.99 7.16 -27.07
C LEU A 17 7.03 6.55 -26.07
N ALA A 18 7.39 6.56 -24.77
CA ALA A 18 6.55 6.09 -23.68
C ALA A 18 5.16 6.76 -23.63
N VAL A 19 5.04 8.01 -24.10
CA VAL A 19 3.76 8.72 -24.20
C VAL A 19 2.81 8.08 -25.21
N ASP A 20 3.32 7.51 -26.30
CA ASP A 20 2.49 6.85 -27.31
C ASP A 20 2.00 5.48 -26.82
N ILE A 21 2.83 4.78 -26.04
CA ILE A 21 2.41 3.56 -25.30
C ILE A 21 1.27 3.91 -24.34
N ALA A 22 1.42 4.96 -23.55
CA ALA A 22 0.39 5.41 -22.63
C ALA A 22 -0.93 5.79 -23.33
N ARG A 23 -0.86 6.43 -24.51
CA ARG A 23 -2.04 6.72 -25.35
C ARG A 23 -2.71 5.46 -25.86
N ALA A 24 -1.91 4.49 -26.34
CA ALA A 24 -2.44 3.23 -26.84
C ALA A 24 -3.16 2.45 -25.72
N ILE A 25 -2.56 2.34 -24.54
CA ILE A 25 -3.16 1.67 -23.37
C ILE A 25 -4.48 2.36 -22.98
N LYS A 26 -4.50 3.69 -22.84
CA LYS A 26 -5.71 4.43 -22.51
C LYS A 26 -6.83 4.23 -23.54
N LYS A 27 -6.47 4.25 -24.82
CA LYS A 27 -7.41 4.00 -25.91
C LYS A 27 -8.02 2.60 -25.81
N GLU A 28 -7.19 1.60 -25.62
CA GLU A 28 -7.62 0.21 -25.54
C GLU A 28 -8.51 -0.08 -24.31
N ILE A 29 -8.18 0.50 -23.15
CA ILE A 29 -9.04 0.42 -21.95
C ILE A 29 -10.43 1.00 -22.26
N ARG A 30 -10.47 2.15 -22.94
CA ARG A 30 -11.74 2.79 -23.31
C ARG A 30 -12.55 1.96 -24.29
N GLU A 31 -11.91 1.46 -25.35
CA GLU A 31 -12.58 0.71 -26.42
C GLU A 31 -13.05 -0.68 -25.95
N LYS A 32 -12.24 -1.40 -25.17
CA LYS A 32 -12.57 -2.77 -24.75
C LYS A 32 -13.41 -2.83 -23.48
N LEU A 33 -13.25 -1.90 -22.55
CA LEU A 33 -13.87 -1.97 -21.22
C LEU A 33 -14.89 -0.86 -20.96
N GLY A 34 -14.96 0.17 -21.83
CA GLY A 34 -15.80 1.35 -21.59
C GLY A 34 -15.36 2.20 -20.39
N LEU A 35 -14.13 2.01 -19.91
CA LEU A 35 -13.58 2.71 -18.75
C LEU A 35 -12.62 3.82 -19.17
N VAL A 36 -12.39 4.78 -18.27
CA VAL A 36 -11.36 5.80 -18.44
C VAL A 36 -10.20 5.55 -17.47
N ALA A 37 -8.98 5.75 -17.94
CA ALA A 37 -7.76 5.67 -17.15
C ALA A 37 -6.95 6.96 -17.29
N SER A 38 -6.30 7.39 -16.21
CA SER A 38 -5.30 8.47 -16.26
C SER A 38 -3.90 7.86 -16.29
N ALA A 39 -3.01 8.45 -17.08
CA ALA A 39 -1.63 7.99 -17.20
C ALA A 39 -0.63 9.13 -16.95
N GLY A 40 0.43 8.81 -16.23
CA GLY A 40 1.58 9.67 -16.01
C GLY A 40 2.82 9.05 -16.62
N VAL A 41 3.59 9.85 -17.36
CA VAL A 41 4.83 9.40 -18.00
C VAL A 41 6.00 10.22 -17.46
N SER A 42 7.01 9.52 -16.96
CA SER A 42 8.26 10.13 -16.52
C SER A 42 9.39 9.10 -16.47
N TYR A 43 10.57 9.52 -16.05
CA TYR A 43 11.78 8.70 -16.01
C TYR A 43 11.96 7.92 -14.68
N ASN A 44 11.05 8.07 -13.71
CA ASN A 44 11.01 7.28 -12.48
C ASN A 44 9.58 7.16 -11.93
N LYS A 45 9.39 6.23 -10.97
CA LYS A 45 8.07 5.91 -10.40
C LYS A 45 7.43 7.07 -9.65
N PHE A 46 8.23 7.83 -8.90
CA PHE A 46 7.76 8.99 -8.12
C PHE A 46 7.08 10.01 -9.03
N LEU A 47 7.76 10.45 -10.06
CA LEU A 47 7.25 11.45 -10.99
C LEU A 47 6.13 10.91 -11.88
N ALA A 48 6.20 9.64 -12.31
CA ALA A 48 5.13 9.02 -13.06
C ALA A 48 3.83 8.95 -12.27
N LYS A 49 3.91 8.63 -10.96
CA LYS A 49 2.73 8.63 -10.07
C LYS A 49 2.12 10.02 -9.94
N ILE A 50 2.91 11.05 -9.66
CA ILE A 50 2.42 12.43 -9.58
C ILE A 50 1.81 12.86 -10.91
N ALA A 51 2.47 12.55 -12.03
CA ALA A 51 1.97 12.87 -13.36
C ALA A 51 0.61 12.23 -13.63
N SER A 52 0.38 10.98 -13.18
CA SER A 52 -0.90 10.30 -13.38
C SER A 52 -2.06 10.96 -12.64
N ASP A 53 -1.78 11.64 -11.52
CA ASP A 53 -2.79 12.33 -10.71
C ASP A 53 -3.03 13.78 -11.18
N TYR A 54 -2.08 14.38 -11.92
CA TYR A 54 -2.04 15.81 -12.19
C TYR A 54 -3.19 16.31 -13.08
N ARG A 55 -3.72 15.47 -13.98
CA ARG A 55 -4.82 15.81 -14.88
C ARG A 55 -5.97 14.80 -14.84
N LYS A 56 -6.29 14.27 -13.67
CA LYS A 56 -7.47 13.42 -13.50
C LYS A 56 -8.77 14.23 -13.65
N PRO A 57 -9.86 13.63 -14.17
CA PRO A 57 -9.96 12.29 -14.75
C PRO A 57 -9.47 12.21 -16.18
N ASP A 58 -9.25 10.98 -16.67
CA ASP A 58 -8.87 10.66 -18.07
C ASP A 58 -7.65 11.44 -18.60
N GLY A 59 -6.78 11.87 -17.69
CA GLY A 59 -5.61 12.67 -18.02
C GLY A 59 -4.46 11.86 -18.64
N LEU A 60 -3.61 12.54 -19.38
CA LEU A 60 -2.28 12.09 -19.76
C LEU A 60 -1.31 13.25 -19.52
N PHE A 61 -0.33 13.04 -18.66
CA PHE A 61 0.64 14.06 -18.34
C PHE A 61 2.07 13.50 -18.37
N VAL A 62 2.99 14.30 -18.93
CA VAL A 62 4.41 13.93 -19.09
C VAL A 62 5.26 14.90 -18.28
N ILE A 63 6.08 14.40 -17.38
CA ILE A 63 7.11 15.17 -16.70
C ILE A 63 8.45 14.84 -17.33
N HIS A 64 8.93 15.73 -18.21
CA HIS A 64 10.21 15.58 -18.88
C HIS A 64 11.38 15.82 -17.91
N PRO A 65 12.51 15.07 -17.99
CA PRO A 65 13.66 15.22 -17.08
C PRO A 65 14.14 16.68 -16.94
N ARG A 66 14.27 17.41 -18.03
CA ARG A 66 14.70 18.84 -18.03
C ARG A 66 13.77 19.77 -17.27
N LYS A 67 12.50 19.40 -17.06
CA LYS A 67 11.49 20.21 -16.36
C LYS A 67 11.19 19.70 -14.96
N ALA A 68 11.72 18.53 -14.57
CA ALA A 68 11.38 17.86 -13.34
C ALA A 68 11.73 18.69 -12.09
N ALA A 69 12.92 19.27 -12.03
CA ALA A 69 13.35 20.08 -10.87
C ALA A 69 12.44 21.29 -10.64
N ALA A 70 12.12 22.04 -11.69
CA ALA A 70 11.23 23.19 -11.60
C ALA A 70 9.76 22.78 -11.29
N PHE A 71 9.33 21.62 -11.76
CA PHE A 71 8.03 21.06 -11.48
C PHE A 71 7.94 20.66 -10.00
N ILE A 72 8.90 19.86 -9.50
CA ILE A 72 8.97 19.42 -8.11
C ILE A 72 8.99 20.60 -7.13
N ALA A 73 9.79 21.63 -7.42
CA ALA A 73 9.94 22.80 -6.56
C ALA A 73 8.60 23.49 -6.24
N ARG A 74 7.65 23.46 -7.18
CA ARG A 74 6.32 24.10 -7.05
C ARG A 74 5.26 23.19 -6.45
N LEU A 75 5.52 21.87 -6.34
CA LEU A 75 4.53 20.94 -5.84
C LEU A 75 4.26 21.19 -4.35
N PRO A 76 2.99 21.29 -3.94
CA PRO A 76 2.62 21.20 -2.54
C PRO A 76 3.10 19.88 -1.93
N ILE A 77 3.46 19.90 -0.67
CA ILE A 77 4.07 18.73 -0.02
C ILE A 77 3.11 17.54 0.07
N GLU A 78 1.81 17.80 0.14
CA GLU A 78 0.74 16.80 0.19
C GLU A 78 0.61 15.96 -1.09
N VAL A 79 1.13 16.47 -2.20
CA VAL A 79 1.09 15.80 -3.51
C VAL A 79 2.23 14.81 -3.67
N PHE A 80 3.24 14.89 -2.80
CA PHE A 80 4.36 13.95 -2.84
C PHE A 80 3.90 12.53 -2.50
N TRP A 81 4.26 11.60 -3.36
CA TRP A 81 3.90 10.20 -3.17
C TRP A 81 4.43 9.65 -1.83
N GLY A 82 3.53 9.08 -1.04
CA GLY A 82 3.85 8.54 0.29
C GLY A 82 3.77 9.56 1.43
N ILE A 83 3.46 10.84 1.14
CA ILE A 83 3.21 11.83 2.17
C ILE A 83 1.70 11.89 2.45
N GLY A 84 1.27 11.22 3.52
CA GLY A 84 -0.11 11.28 4.01
C GLY A 84 -0.35 12.51 4.88
N LYS A 85 -1.62 12.75 5.27
CA LYS A 85 -2.04 13.93 6.05
C LYS A 85 -1.21 14.18 7.31
N VAL A 86 -0.88 13.14 8.08
CA VAL A 86 -0.09 13.25 9.31
C VAL A 86 1.33 13.73 9.00
N THR A 87 1.97 13.16 7.98
CA THR A 87 3.32 13.55 7.56
C THR A 87 3.34 14.97 7.01
N ALA A 88 2.36 15.33 6.17
CA ALA A 88 2.22 16.68 5.64
C ALA A 88 2.05 17.71 6.76
N HIS A 89 1.20 17.44 7.75
CA HIS A 89 1.03 18.31 8.91
C HIS A 89 2.34 18.51 9.69
N LYS A 90 3.10 17.42 9.90
CA LYS A 90 4.42 17.51 10.53
C LYS A 90 5.41 18.32 9.69
N MET A 91 5.41 18.17 8.36
CA MET A 91 6.25 18.95 7.46
C MET A 91 5.89 20.44 7.52
N HIS A 92 4.61 20.79 7.52
CA HIS A 92 4.14 22.15 7.66
C HIS A 92 4.60 22.79 8.98
N ALA A 93 4.51 22.06 10.09
CA ALA A 93 5.02 22.53 11.39
C ALA A 93 6.53 22.79 11.39
N LEU A 94 7.28 22.17 10.47
CA LEU A 94 8.71 22.39 10.25
C LEU A 94 9.01 23.45 9.17
N GLY A 95 7.98 24.14 8.65
CA GLY A 95 8.12 25.14 7.60
C GLY A 95 8.28 24.59 6.19
N ILE A 96 7.97 23.30 5.97
CA ILE A 96 8.10 22.64 4.68
C ILE A 96 6.70 22.52 4.07
N HIS A 97 6.36 23.38 3.09
CA HIS A 97 5.07 23.43 2.42
C HIS A 97 5.12 22.97 0.96
N ASN A 98 6.30 22.97 0.35
CA ASN A 98 6.49 22.62 -1.06
C ASN A 98 7.82 21.94 -1.33
N GLY A 99 8.00 21.47 -2.55
CA GLY A 99 9.21 20.78 -2.95
C GLY A 99 10.49 21.64 -2.90
N ALA A 100 10.40 22.96 -3.12
CA ALA A 100 11.56 23.84 -3.01
C ALA A 100 12.06 23.91 -1.55
N GLN A 101 11.16 24.07 -0.60
CA GLN A 101 11.50 24.09 0.82
C GLN A 101 12.01 22.71 1.30
N LEU A 102 11.41 21.61 0.83
CA LEU A 102 11.88 20.27 1.12
C LEU A 102 13.32 20.07 0.60
N ARG A 103 13.61 20.52 -0.62
CA ARG A 103 14.93 20.42 -1.25
C ARG A 103 16.03 21.19 -0.48
N ASN A 104 15.67 22.28 0.18
CA ASN A 104 16.58 23.07 0.98
C ASN A 104 16.92 22.45 2.34
N CYS A 105 16.20 21.38 2.75
CA CYS A 105 16.49 20.66 3.98
C CYS A 105 17.71 19.75 3.79
N SER A 106 18.58 19.69 4.81
CA SER A 106 19.65 18.69 4.82
C SER A 106 19.11 17.28 5.03
N LEU A 107 19.81 16.28 4.50
CA LEU A 107 19.48 14.88 4.72
C LEU A 107 19.45 14.53 6.22
N GLU A 108 20.40 15.05 6.98
CA GLU A 108 20.47 14.84 8.44
C GLU A 108 19.20 15.36 9.13
N PHE A 109 18.74 16.58 8.79
CA PHE A 109 17.52 17.15 9.32
C PHE A 109 16.30 16.28 9.00
N LEU A 110 16.19 15.81 7.76
CA LEU A 110 15.07 14.95 7.33
C LEU A 110 15.10 13.59 8.04
N ASN A 111 16.28 12.96 8.19
CA ASN A 111 16.41 11.69 8.89
C ASN A 111 16.09 11.82 10.38
N ARG A 112 16.49 12.91 11.03
CA ARG A 112 16.18 13.19 12.44
C ARG A 112 14.66 13.31 12.66
N ASN A 113 13.95 13.93 11.73
CA ASN A 113 12.52 14.19 11.87
C ASN A 113 11.63 13.05 11.35
N PHE A 114 12.04 12.33 10.30
CA PHE A 114 11.21 11.36 9.58
C PHE A 114 11.80 9.94 9.58
N GLY A 115 12.92 9.72 10.27
CA GLY A 115 13.58 8.42 10.31
C GLY A 115 13.99 7.94 8.92
N LYS A 116 13.80 6.66 8.64
CA LYS A 116 14.13 6.05 7.33
C LYS A 116 13.46 6.71 6.13
N ALA A 117 12.32 7.36 6.32
CA ALA A 117 11.62 8.07 5.25
C ALA A 117 12.32 9.39 4.86
N GLY A 118 13.19 9.92 5.71
CA GLY A 118 13.93 11.15 5.43
C GLY A 118 14.79 11.07 4.17
N GLN A 119 15.49 9.96 3.96
CA GLN A 119 16.25 9.71 2.73
C GLN A 119 15.34 9.74 1.49
N LEU A 120 14.19 9.08 1.56
CA LEU A 120 13.24 9.05 0.44
C LEU A 120 12.72 10.45 0.10
N TYR A 121 12.39 11.26 1.10
CA TYR A 121 11.91 12.63 0.89
C TYR A 121 13.01 13.53 0.32
N TYR A 122 14.26 13.37 0.78
CA TYR A 122 15.41 14.05 0.22
C TYR A 122 15.57 13.72 -1.26
N ASP A 123 15.61 12.43 -1.62
CA ASP A 123 15.77 11.96 -2.99
C ASP A 123 14.64 12.48 -3.90
N PHE A 124 13.39 12.38 -3.43
CA PHE A 124 12.24 12.87 -4.17
C PHE A 124 12.29 14.37 -4.46
N SER A 125 12.74 15.17 -3.49
CA SER A 125 12.92 16.62 -3.68
C SER A 125 13.96 16.96 -4.76
N HIS A 126 14.90 16.04 -5.00
CA HIS A 126 15.93 16.13 -6.05
C HIS A 126 15.52 15.43 -7.36
N GLY A 127 14.30 14.85 -7.41
CA GLY A 127 13.80 14.13 -8.59
C GLY A 127 14.41 12.74 -8.76
N VAL A 128 14.97 12.18 -7.72
CA VAL A 128 15.60 10.86 -7.70
C VAL A 128 14.63 9.83 -7.12
N ASP A 129 14.43 8.73 -7.83
CA ASP A 129 13.76 7.54 -7.34
C ASP A 129 14.35 6.33 -8.08
N LEU A 130 15.23 5.62 -7.39
CA LEU A 130 15.97 4.49 -7.97
C LEU A 130 15.23 3.15 -7.82
N ARG A 131 14.00 3.14 -7.27
CA ARG A 131 13.23 1.91 -7.08
C ARG A 131 12.78 1.36 -8.44
N PRO A 132 13.14 0.13 -8.80
CA PRO A 132 12.70 -0.49 -10.05
C PRO A 132 11.19 -0.75 -10.04
N VAL A 133 10.62 -1.02 -11.21
CA VAL A 133 9.29 -1.62 -11.32
C VAL A 133 9.41 -3.09 -10.98
N GLU A 134 8.92 -3.46 -9.78
CA GLU A 134 8.92 -4.84 -9.32
C GLU A 134 7.67 -5.55 -9.85
N VAL A 135 7.88 -6.60 -10.60
CA VAL A 135 6.81 -7.43 -11.17
C VAL A 135 6.28 -8.43 -10.13
N VAL A 136 7.15 -8.90 -9.25
CA VAL A 136 6.81 -9.86 -8.19
C VAL A 136 6.83 -9.17 -6.83
N ARG A 137 5.72 -9.25 -6.13
CA ARG A 137 5.63 -8.77 -4.76
C ARG A 137 5.52 -9.94 -3.80
N ILE A 138 6.55 -10.16 -3.00
CA ILE A 138 6.50 -11.14 -1.92
C ILE A 138 5.47 -10.67 -0.88
N ARG A 139 4.48 -11.52 -0.64
CA ARG A 139 3.41 -11.23 0.33
C ARG A 139 3.97 -11.34 1.75
N LYS A 140 3.82 -10.29 2.55
CA LYS A 140 4.30 -10.24 3.95
C LYS A 140 3.21 -10.56 4.96
N SER A 141 1.95 -10.51 4.56
CA SER A 141 0.80 -10.80 5.41
C SER A 141 -0.45 -11.14 4.60
N VAL A 142 -1.36 -11.86 5.22
CA VAL A 142 -2.73 -12.10 4.76
C VAL A 142 -3.67 -11.73 5.88
N GLY A 143 -4.69 -10.95 5.58
CA GLY A 143 -5.68 -10.55 6.57
C GLY A 143 -7.07 -10.34 5.96
N CYS A 144 -8.04 -10.26 6.83
CA CYS A 144 -9.39 -9.85 6.53
C CYS A 144 -9.92 -8.97 7.66
N GLU A 145 -10.84 -8.10 7.32
CA GLU A 145 -11.57 -7.29 8.29
C GLU A 145 -13.02 -7.15 7.83
N ASN A 146 -13.91 -7.08 8.80
CA ASN A 146 -15.33 -6.87 8.58
C ASN A 146 -15.80 -5.63 9.34
N THR A 147 -16.51 -4.73 8.63
CA THR A 147 -17.18 -3.58 9.21
C THR A 147 -18.65 -3.95 9.41
N PHE A 148 -19.14 -3.81 10.62
CA PHE A 148 -20.49 -4.20 10.97
C PHE A 148 -21.48 -3.09 10.66
N GLU A 149 -22.66 -3.47 10.17
CA GLU A 149 -23.76 -2.54 9.91
C GLU A 149 -24.23 -1.89 11.22
N LYS A 150 -24.31 -2.68 12.30
CA LYS A 150 -24.57 -2.22 13.66
C LYS A 150 -23.40 -2.57 14.55
N ASP A 151 -22.98 -1.63 15.39
CA ASP A 151 -21.88 -1.84 16.34
C ASP A 151 -22.17 -3.02 17.25
N LEU A 152 -21.17 -3.88 17.45
CA LEU A 152 -21.25 -4.99 18.39
C LEU A 152 -21.09 -4.48 19.83
N THR A 153 -22.02 -4.87 20.71
CA THR A 153 -22.07 -4.42 22.10
C THR A 153 -22.08 -5.55 23.10
N THR A 154 -22.21 -6.80 22.66
CA THR A 154 -22.27 -7.99 23.52
C THR A 154 -21.08 -8.90 23.28
N HIS A 155 -20.61 -9.56 24.35
CA HIS A 155 -19.51 -10.52 24.24
C HIS A 155 -19.86 -11.69 23.31
N THR A 156 -21.10 -12.18 23.36
CA THR A 156 -21.55 -13.28 22.48
C THR A 156 -21.44 -12.87 20.99
N ALA A 157 -21.92 -11.69 20.62
CA ALA A 157 -21.79 -11.20 19.26
C ALA A 157 -20.32 -11.06 18.82
N LEU A 158 -19.45 -10.59 19.74
CA LEU A 158 -18.00 -10.49 19.46
C LEU A 158 -17.37 -11.85 19.17
N ILE A 159 -17.72 -12.88 19.94
CA ILE A 159 -17.16 -14.24 19.75
C ILE A 159 -17.67 -14.86 18.44
N ILE A 160 -18.94 -14.65 18.11
CA ILE A 160 -19.53 -15.12 16.84
C ILE A 160 -18.80 -14.47 15.66
N GLU A 161 -18.66 -13.13 15.66
CA GLU A 161 -18.01 -12.42 14.58
C GLU A 161 -16.49 -12.71 14.51
N LEU A 162 -15.84 -12.93 15.65
CA LEU A 162 -14.45 -13.38 15.69
C LEU A 162 -14.27 -14.72 14.98
N TRP A 163 -15.23 -15.64 15.17
CA TRP A 163 -15.23 -16.93 14.49
C TRP A 163 -15.39 -16.75 12.96
N HIS A 164 -16.33 -15.91 12.50
CA HIS A 164 -16.51 -15.61 11.08
C HIS A 164 -15.27 -14.98 10.44
N VAL A 165 -14.65 -14.03 11.13
CA VAL A 165 -13.41 -13.40 10.66
C VAL A 165 -12.26 -14.40 10.61
N ALA A 166 -12.18 -15.33 11.59
CA ALA A 166 -11.15 -16.37 11.59
C ALA A 166 -11.37 -17.36 10.44
N ASP A 167 -12.62 -17.77 10.15
CA ASP A 167 -12.94 -18.64 9.03
C ASP A 167 -12.59 -18.01 7.68
N GLU A 168 -12.94 -16.75 7.49
CA GLU A 168 -12.56 -16.00 6.28
C GLU A 168 -11.04 -15.88 6.15
N LEU A 169 -10.32 -15.62 7.25
CA LEU A 169 -8.87 -15.54 7.23
C LEU A 169 -8.25 -16.87 6.77
N ILE A 170 -8.71 -18.00 7.29
CA ILE A 170 -8.22 -19.33 6.92
C ILE A 170 -8.44 -19.61 5.43
N ARG A 171 -9.61 -19.28 4.90
CA ARG A 171 -9.87 -19.40 3.47
C ARG A 171 -8.91 -18.57 2.62
N ARG A 172 -8.60 -17.33 3.07
CA ARG A 172 -7.64 -16.45 2.39
C ARG A 172 -6.21 -16.97 2.50
N LEU A 173 -5.81 -17.51 3.64
CA LEU A 173 -4.51 -18.13 3.85
C LEU A 173 -4.32 -19.32 2.90
N GLY A 174 -5.31 -20.22 2.83
CA GLY A 174 -5.29 -21.36 1.91
C GLY A 174 -5.21 -20.95 0.44
N LYS A 175 -6.06 -19.98 0.01
CA LYS A 175 -6.03 -19.46 -1.36
C LYS A 175 -4.68 -18.79 -1.72
N ALA A 176 -4.01 -18.20 -0.74
CA ALA A 176 -2.75 -17.50 -0.94
C ALA A 176 -1.53 -18.42 -0.79
N GLY A 177 -1.69 -19.66 -0.31
CA GLY A 177 -0.58 -20.51 0.10
C GLY A 177 0.29 -19.88 1.21
N PHE A 178 -0.30 -19.00 2.04
CA PHE A 178 0.46 -18.20 2.99
C PHE A 178 0.39 -18.79 4.39
N LYS A 179 1.53 -18.88 5.03
CA LYS A 179 1.69 -19.27 6.43
C LYS A 179 2.59 -18.25 7.13
N GLY A 180 2.34 -17.98 8.39
CA GLY A 180 3.13 -17.03 9.16
C GLY A 180 3.04 -17.31 10.66
N HIS A 181 3.83 -16.61 11.44
CA HIS A 181 4.01 -16.87 12.88
C HIS A 181 3.36 -15.84 13.79
N THR A 182 2.81 -14.77 13.25
CA THR A 182 2.25 -13.67 14.06
C THR A 182 0.79 -13.46 13.72
N LEU A 183 -0.10 -13.62 14.71
CA LEU A 183 -1.51 -13.25 14.61
C LEU A 183 -1.72 -11.87 15.19
N THR A 184 -2.39 -11.00 14.45
CA THR A 184 -2.78 -9.66 14.88
C THR A 184 -4.29 -9.52 14.86
N LEU A 185 -4.88 -9.12 15.98
CA LEU A 185 -6.27 -8.68 16.11
C LEU A 185 -6.33 -7.16 15.99
N LYS A 186 -7.21 -6.67 15.13
CA LYS A 186 -7.55 -5.26 14.96
C LYS A 186 -9.01 -5.04 15.37
N ILE A 187 -9.24 -4.07 16.24
CA ILE A 187 -10.58 -3.61 16.62
C ILE A 187 -10.67 -2.12 16.34
N LYS A 188 -11.77 -1.70 15.72
CA LYS A 188 -12.12 -0.29 15.57
C LYS A 188 -13.45 -0.02 16.28
N PHE A 189 -13.47 1.01 17.10
CA PHE A 189 -14.66 1.43 17.85
C PHE A 189 -15.56 2.37 17.03
N HIS A 190 -16.75 2.68 17.57
CA HIS A 190 -17.73 3.59 16.95
C HIS A 190 -17.20 5.02 16.74
N ASP A 191 -16.30 5.48 17.60
CA ASP A 191 -15.60 6.76 17.51
C ASP A 191 -14.40 6.75 16.56
N PHE A 192 -14.25 5.67 15.77
CA PHE A 192 -13.14 5.41 14.86
C PHE A 192 -11.76 5.23 15.51
N THR A 193 -11.66 5.28 16.84
CA THR A 193 -10.42 4.86 17.52
C THR A 193 -10.14 3.39 17.25
N GLN A 194 -8.85 3.02 17.23
CA GLN A 194 -8.43 1.68 16.86
C GLN A 194 -7.46 1.11 17.90
N LYS A 195 -7.65 -0.16 18.22
CA LYS A 195 -6.69 -0.95 19.00
C LYS A 195 -6.24 -2.15 18.20
N THR A 196 -4.95 -2.47 18.28
CA THR A 196 -4.35 -3.68 17.73
C THR A 196 -3.61 -4.43 18.83
N ARG A 197 -3.65 -5.76 18.76
CA ARG A 197 -2.88 -6.66 19.61
C ARG A 197 -2.32 -7.78 18.75
N SER A 198 -1.08 -8.17 19.01
CA SER A 198 -0.41 -9.23 18.26
C SER A 198 0.19 -10.26 19.21
N ILE A 199 0.24 -11.49 18.74
CA ILE A 199 0.94 -12.58 19.39
C ILE A 199 1.74 -13.34 18.35
N SER A 200 3.01 -13.65 18.68
CA SER A 200 3.87 -14.47 17.83
C SER A 200 4.06 -15.84 18.47
N VAL A 201 4.05 -16.87 17.65
CA VAL A 201 4.21 -18.28 18.08
C VAL A 201 5.34 -18.94 17.31
N GLY A 202 5.86 -20.05 17.84
CA GLY A 202 6.96 -20.79 17.23
C GLY A 202 6.56 -21.73 16.07
N HIS A 203 5.26 -21.79 15.73
CA HIS A 203 4.72 -22.64 14.67
C HIS A 203 3.93 -21.81 13.66
N GLU A 204 3.66 -22.38 12.51
CA GLU A 204 2.87 -21.75 11.45
C GLU A 204 1.40 -21.66 11.81
N LEU A 205 0.76 -20.56 11.48
CA LEU A 205 -0.66 -20.29 11.71
C LEU A 205 -1.43 -20.37 10.39
N TYR A 206 -2.25 -21.41 10.23
CA TYR A 206 -3.05 -21.61 9.02
C TYR A 206 -4.37 -22.40 9.24
N THR A 207 -4.62 -22.90 10.46
CA THR A 207 -5.84 -23.65 10.79
C THR A 207 -6.69 -22.96 11.85
N MET A 208 -8.01 -23.34 11.91
CA MET A 208 -8.93 -22.84 12.94
C MET A 208 -8.47 -23.20 14.36
N LYS A 209 -7.90 -24.40 14.53
CA LYS A 209 -7.42 -24.89 15.84
C LYS A 209 -6.28 -24.05 16.39
N GLU A 210 -5.47 -23.44 15.53
CA GLU A 210 -4.34 -22.57 15.91
C GLU A 210 -4.80 -21.12 16.07
N ILE A 211 -5.59 -20.61 15.14
CA ILE A 211 -5.92 -19.17 15.04
C ILE A 211 -6.99 -18.77 16.06
N LEU A 212 -8.08 -19.54 16.18
CA LEU A 212 -9.22 -19.11 17.02
C LEU A 212 -8.90 -19.00 18.52
N PRO A 213 -8.15 -19.91 19.15
CA PRO A 213 -7.76 -19.76 20.55
C PRO A 213 -6.91 -18.50 20.79
N LEU A 214 -5.95 -18.24 19.91
CA LEU A 214 -5.10 -17.05 19.99
C LEU A 214 -5.90 -15.76 19.76
N ALA A 215 -6.83 -15.77 18.82
CA ALA A 215 -7.71 -14.63 18.58
C ALA A 215 -8.59 -14.31 19.79
N LYS A 216 -9.14 -15.33 20.47
CA LYS A 216 -9.87 -15.19 21.74
C LYS A 216 -8.99 -14.63 22.85
N GLN A 217 -7.76 -15.10 22.97
CA GLN A 217 -6.78 -14.61 23.94
C GLN A 217 -6.48 -13.11 23.69
N LEU A 218 -6.24 -12.72 22.44
CA LEU A 218 -6.01 -11.33 22.07
C LEU A 218 -7.21 -10.44 22.36
N LEU A 219 -8.43 -10.93 22.09
CA LEU A 219 -9.67 -10.21 22.40
C LEU A 219 -9.86 -10.01 23.91
N ALA A 220 -9.66 -11.04 24.71
CA ALA A 220 -9.74 -10.97 26.17
C ALA A 220 -8.73 -9.96 26.75
N GLY A 221 -7.51 -9.90 26.20
CA GLY A 221 -6.47 -8.95 26.61
C GLY A 221 -6.79 -7.48 26.34
N LEU A 222 -7.85 -7.16 25.61
CA LEU A 222 -8.25 -5.77 25.32
C LEU A 222 -9.02 -5.09 26.47
N GLN A 223 -9.45 -5.84 27.51
CA GLN A 223 -10.21 -5.32 28.66
C GLN A 223 -11.34 -4.38 28.22
N LEU A 224 -12.23 -4.88 27.38
CA LEU A 224 -13.31 -4.11 26.82
C LEU A 224 -14.40 -3.88 27.87
N THR A 225 -14.58 -2.64 28.35
CA THR A 225 -15.68 -2.18 29.19
C THR A 225 -16.54 -1.20 28.41
N HIS A 226 -17.87 -1.40 28.38
CA HIS A 226 -18.81 -0.51 27.68
C HIS A 226 -18.42 -0.19 26.22
N TYR A 227 -18.19 -1.23 25.41
CA TYR A 227 -17.69 -1.09 24.04
C TYR A 227 -18.81 -1.08 23.00
N ARG A 228 -18.53 -0.35 21.92
CA ARG A 228 -19.28 -0.38 20.65
C ARG A 228 -18.26 -0.62 19.54
N ILE A 229 -18.19 -1.86 19.04
CA ILE A 229 -17.19 -2.27 18.04
C ILE A 229 -17.80 -2.19 16.66
N ARG A 230 -17.23 -1.33 15.84
CA ARG A 230 -17.60 -1.08 14.46
C ARG A 230 -16.94 -2.02 13.47
N LEU A 231 -15.69 -2.44 13.75
CA LEU A 231 -14.90 -3.28 12.84
C LEU A 231 -14.03 -4.23 13.66
N MET A 232 -13.92 -5.44 13.15
CA MET A 232 -12.97 -6.46 13.63
C MET A 232 -12.20 -7.04 12.47
N GLY A 233 -10.89 -7.27 12.66
CA GLY A 233 -10.03 -7.89 11.67
C GLY A 233 -8.97 -8.78 12.29
N LEU A 234 -8.57 -9.79 11.54
CA LEU A 234 -7.46 -10.69 11.86
C LEU A 234 -6.46 -10.69 10.71
N THR A 235 -5.18 -10.73 11.06
CA THR A 235 -4.08 -10.79 10.08
C THR A 235 -3.03 -11.76 10.55
N VAL A 236 -2.58 -12.65 9.66
CA VAL A 236 -1.37 -13.46 9.86
C VAL A 236 -0.23 -12.82 9.10
N SER A 237 0.90 -12.64 9.75
CA SER A 237 2.11 -12.01 9.22
C SER A 237 3.37 -12.76 9.67
N ASN A 238 4.54 -12.24 9.33
CA ASN A 238 5.83 -12.84 9.62
C ASN A 238 5.92 -14.24 8.98
N PRO A 239 5.98 -14.29 7.62
CA PRO A 239 6.12 -15.56 6.90
C PRO A 239 7.42 -16.26 7.28
N VAL A 240 7.42 -17.57 7.16
CA VAL A 240 8.65 -18.35 7.21
C VAL A 240 9.55 -17.84 6.09
N SER A 241 10.71 -17.34 6.44
CA SER A 241 11.75 -17.09 5.46
C SER A 241 12.20 -18.46 4.95
N SER A 242 11.74 -18.88 3.80
CA SER A 242 12.39 -19.98 3.10
C SER A 242 13.75 -19.46 2.64
N PRO A 243 14.87 -20.02 3.13
CA PRO A 243 16.19 -19.57 2.68
C PRO A 243 16.43 -19.82 1.20
N ASP A 244 15.60 -20.66 0.56
CA ASP A 244 15.83 -21.21 -0.77
C ASP A 244 14.53 -21.34 -1.58
N ASP A 245 13.82 -20.26 -1.87
CA ASP A 245 12.77 -20.32 -2.88
C ASP A 245 12.94 -19.22 -3.95
N PRO A 246 13.97 -19.35 -4.83
CA PRO A 246 14.10 -18.52 -6.01
C PRO A 246 13.08 -18.89 -7.10
N GLU A 247 12.30 -19.97 -6.96
CA GLU A 247 11.43 -20.50 -8.03
C GLU A 247 9.93 -20.16 -7.91
N GLN A 248 9.45 -19.60 -6.82
CA GLN A 248 8.04 -19.16 -6.73
C GLN A 248 7.76 -17.78 -7.33
N GLY A 249 8.69 -17.21 -8.03
CA GLY A 249 8.61 -15.90 -8.63
C GLY A 249 8.78 -15.88 -10.14
N ILE A 250 8.29 -16.87 -10.89
CA ILE A 250 8.13 -16.66 -12.33
C ILE A 250 6.97 -15.67 -12.47
N PRO A 251 7.25 -14.42 -12.86
CA PRO A 251 6.18 -13.48 -13.07
C PRO A 251 5.36 -13.99 -14.24
N THR A 252 4.12 -14.36 -13.98
CA THR A 252 3.14 -14.45 -15.07
C THR A 252 2.99 -13.02 -15.56
N GLN A 253 3.80 -12.65 -16.52
CA GLN A 253 3.62 -11.41 -17.25
C GLN A 253 2.26 -11.54 -17.91
N LEU A 254 1.29 -10.78 -17.43
CA LEU A 254 0.01 -10.66 -18.11
C LEU A 254 0.31 -10.15 -19.52
N GLU A 255 0.14 -11.00 -20.51
CA GLU A 255 0.26 -10.60 -21.89
C GLU A 255 -0.93 -9.71 -22.23
N ILE A 256 -0.67 -8.44 -22.36
CA ILE A 256 -1.62 -7.52 -22.98
C ILE A 256 -1.43 -7.73 -24.48
N ASN A 257 -2.28 -8.57 -25.08
CA ASN A 257 -2.37 -8.70 -26.50
C ASN A 257 -3.10 -7.47 -27.06
N PHE A 258 -2.36 -6.61 -27.72
CA PHE A 258 -2.91 -5.43 -28.40
C PHE A 258 -3.48 -5.81 -29.76
#